data_421946fdd24d379b5a85083b70de29d0
#
_entry.id   421946fdd24d379b5a85083b70de29d0
#
_cell.length_a   1.000
_cell.length_b   1.000
_cell.length_c   1.000
_cell.angle_alpha   90.00
_cell.angle_beta   90.00
_cell.angle_gamma   90.00
#
_symmetry.space_group_name_H-M   'P 1'
#
loop_
_entity.id
_entity.type
_entity.pdbx_description
1 polymer ?
#
loop_
_entity_poly.entity_id
_entity_poly.type
_entity_poly.pdbx_seq_one_letter_code
_entity_poly.pdbx_strand_id
1 'polypeptide(L)'
;VKIFIDTAKLEEIKEANSWGIVDGVTTNPSLIKKAVDSLEKKISMEEYIGGICKEVDGPVSLEVKSQGAKEMIEEAKKIYNMFNHVNNNVVIKIPVNTAMQDDQENYEGIKAIKKLEEKGIPTNATLIMSPNQAMLAAKAGATYVSPFLGRIDDYIRVKMGLKPGKDFDKGSYFDEKLLEKIRIEKKREIIKEEIKEDIGRIYVDERLKELSADIKSGVDVVRKIKKIFENYKFKTEIIAASIRNARQVMEVAEIGADIATIPFDVIEEMVKHYKTQEGMRNFTKDIIPEYEVLFKK
;
A
#
# COMPACT_ATOMS: atom_id res chain seq x y z
N VAL A 1 10.72 10.25 -0.14
CA VAL A 1 9.49 9.50 -0.41
C VAL A 1 8.39 10.47 -0.83
N LYS A 2 7.72 10.20 -1.93
CA LYS A 2 6.49 10.92 -2.31
C LYS A 2 5.33 10.42 -1.43
N ILE A 3 4.41 11.30 -1.08
CA ILE A 3 3.24 10.98 -0.27
C ILE A 3 2.00 10.96 -1.16
N PHE A 4 1.42 9.77 -1.34
CA PHE A 4 0.08 9.64 -1.92
C PHE A 4 -0.92 9.46 -0.78
N ILE A 5 -2.14 9.97 -0.97
CA ILE A 5 -3.23 9.71 -0.03
C ILE A 5 -4.06 8.51 -0.50
N ASP A 6 -4.32 7.55 0.41
CA ASP A 6 -5.09 6.32 0.12
C ASP A 6 -6.54 6.50 0.55
N THR A 7 -7.28 7.27 -0.22
CA THR A 7 -8.71 7.55 0.00
C THR A 7 -9.41 7.88 -1.31
N ALA A 8 -10.74 7.70 -1.32
CA ALA A 8 -11.61 8.22 -2.37
C ALA A 8 -12.51 9.36 -1.89
N LYS A 9 -12.45 9.76 -0.61
CA LYS A 9 -13.24 10.87 -0.08
C LYS A 9 -12.63 12.21 -0.51
N LEU A 10 -13.40 12.98 -1.26
CA LEU A 10 -12.93 14.24 -1.84
C LEU A 10 -12.57 15.27 -0.77
N GLU A 11 -13.26 15.29 0.36
CA GLU A 11 -12.97 16.17 1.48
C GLU A 11 -11.60 15.87 2.10
N GLU A 12 -11.27 14.59 2.32
CA GLU A 12 -9.96 14.17 2.85
C GLU A 12 -8.83 14.53 1.87
N ILE A 13 -9.08 14.38 0.55
CA ILE A 13 -8.12 14.75 -0.49
C ILE A 13 -7.87 16.26 -0.48
N LYS A 14 -8.93 17.07 -0.44
CA LYS A 14 -8.83 18.54 -0.41
C LYS A 14 -8.09 19.03 0.82
N GLU A 15 -8.44 18.49 1.98
CA GLU A 15 -7.81 18.84 3.25
C GLU A 15 -6.32 18.54 3.21
N ALA A 16 -5.94 17.30 2.88
CA ALA A 16 -4.53 16.92 2.79
C ALA A 16 -3.75 17.70 1.71
N ASN A 17 -4.40 17.98 0.56
CA ASN A 17 -3.79 18.77 -0.52
C ASN A 17 -3.53 20.22 -0.07
N SER A 18 -4.41 20.80 0.75
CA SER A 18 -4.22 22.14 1.32
C SER A 18 -2.97 22.25 2.21
N TRP A 19 -2.48 21.15 2.78
CA TRP A 19 -1.25 21.11 3.57
C TRP A 19 0.03 21.13 2.70
N GLY A 20 -0.11 20.98 1.38
CA GLY A 20 1.01 21.02 0.43
C GLY A 20 1.93 19.80 0.49
N ILE A 21 1.42 18.65 0.94
CA ILE A 21 2.21 17.42 1.12
C ILE A 21 1.78 16.25 0.23
N VAL A 22 0.70 16.41 -0.54
CA VAL A 22 0.15 15.33 -1.38
C VAL A 22 0.75 15.36 -2.77
N ASP A 23 1.39 14.25 -3.15
CA ASP A 23 2.00 14.05 -4.47
C ASP A 23 1.11 13.20 -5.40
N GLY A 24 -0.01 12.66 -4.92
CA GLY A 24 -0.94 11.83 -5.70
C GLY A 24 -1.99 11.12 -4.86
N VAL A 25 -2.86 10.34 -5.53
CA VAL A 25 -3.97 9.63 -4.90
C VAL A 25 -4.01 8.18 -5.35
N THR A 26 -4.24 7.27 -4.42
CA THR A 26 -4.65 5.91 -4.75
C THR A 26 -6.08 5.64 -4.31
N THR A 27 -6.86 5.03 -5.20
CA THR A 27 -8.19 4.55 -4.89
C THR A 27 -8.30 3.03 -5.08
N ASN A 28 -9.41 2.48 -4.68
CA ASN A 28 -9.82 1.11 -4.98
C ASN A 28 -11.34 0.98 -4.82
N PRO A 29 -11.98 -0.11 -5.30
CA PRO A 29 -13.43 -0.27 -5.22
C PRO A 29 -14.00 -0.12 -3.79
N SER A 30 -13.27 -0.60 -2.77
CA SER A 30 -13.72 -0.50 -1.38
C SER A 30 -13.69 0.94 -0.85
N LEU A 31 -12.68 1.72 -1.23
CA LEU A 31 -12.56 3.14 -0.85
C LEU A 31 -13.64 3.96 -1.57
N ILE A 32 -13.84 3.73 -2.86
CA ILE A 32 -14.91 4.40 -3.63
C ILE A 32 -16.28 4.10 -3.03
N LYS A 33 -16.55 2.81 -2.70
CA LYS A 33 -17.81 2.44 -2.03
C LYS A 33 -18.02 3.22 -0.74
N LYS A 34 -17.01 3.24 0.15
CA LYS A 34 -17.10 3.97 1.43
C LYS A 34 -17.33 5.47 1.23
N ALA A 35 -16.65 6.07 0.26
CA ALA A 35 -16.80 7.48 -0.04
C ALA A 35 -18.22 7.79 -0.53
N VAL A 36 -18.74 7.02 -1.47
CA VAL A 36 -20.10 7.19 -2.01
C VAL A 36 -21.17 6.93 -0.95
N ASP A 37 -21.02 5.89 -0.12
CA ASP A 37 -21.94 5.59 0.98
C ASP A 37 -22.01 6.72 2.02
N SER A 38 -21.00 7.60 2.10
CA SER A 38 -20.96 8.75 3.00
C SER A 38 -21.54 10.05 2.41
N LEU A 39 -21.92 10.06 1.13
CA LEU A 39 -22.46 11.27 0.48
C LEU A 39 -23.93 11.50 0.84
N GLU A 40 -24.25 12.73 1.25
CA GLU A 40 -25.63 13.15 1.49
C GLU A 40 -26.47 13.31 0.21
N LYS A 41 -25.81 13.62 -0.90
CA LYS A 41 -26.44 13.84 -2.21
C LYS A 41 -25.97 12.80 -3.22
N LYS A 42 -26.89 12.35 -4.08
CA LYS A 42 -26.52 11.52 -5.24
C LYS A 42 -25.75 12.35 -6.24
N ILE A 43 -24.52 11.91 -6.53
CA ILE A 43 -23.65 12.44 -7.59
C ILE A 43 -23.37 11.31 -8.58
N SER A 44 -23.13 11.63 -9.84
CA SER A 44 -22.72 10.62 -10.81
C SER A 44 -21.28 10.15 -10.50
N MET A 45 -20.97 8.87 -10.75
CA MET A 45 -19.61 8.35 -10.58
C MET A 45 -18.59 9.06 -11.48
N GLU A 46 -19.02 9.49 -12.66
CA GLU A 46 -18.20 10.22 -13.60
C GLU A 46 -17.81 11.60 -13.03
N GLU A 47 -18.78 12.34 -12.50
CA GLU A 47 -18.54 13.62 -11.86
C GLU A 47 -17.65 13.48 -10.60
N TYR A 48 -17.90 12.43 -9.81
CA TYR A 48 -17.17 12.18 -8.59
C TYR A 48 -15.68 11.86 -8.84
N ILE A 49 -15.42 10.93 -9.74
CA ILE A 49 -14.03 10.54 -10.12
C ILE A 49 -13.33 11.70 -10.85
N GLY A 50 -14.04 12.42 -11.72
CA GLY A 50 -13.53 13.64 -12.36
C GLY A 50 -13.12 14.70 -11.33
N GLY A 51 -13.89 14.84 -10.25
CA GLY A 51 -13.56 15.72 -9.12
C GLY A 51 -12.25 15.32 -8.43
N ILE A 52 -12.03 14.03 -8.21
CA ILE A 52 -10.76 13.53 -7.64
C ILE A 52 -9.58 13.84 -8.59
N CYS A 53 -9.71 13.55 -9.88
CA CYS A 53 -8.66 13.81 -10.87
C CYS A 53 -8.30 15.31 -10.98
N LYS A 54 -9.27 16.19 -10.75
CA LYS A 54 -9.08 17.64 -10.80
C LYS A 54 -8.37 18.19 -9.56
N GLU A 55 -8.54 17.54 -8.41
CA GLU A 55 -8.11 18.08 -7.12
C GLU A 55 -6.59 18.01 -6.89
N VAL A 56 -5.89 17.08 -7.54
CA VAL A 56 -4.45 16.89 -7.37
C VAL A 56 -3.71 16.96 -8.71
N ASP A 57 -2.52 17.52 -8.70
CA ASP A 57 -1.67 17.59 -9.90
C ASP A 57 -0.96 16.26 -10.19
N GLY A 58 -0.74 15.46 -9.16
CA GLY A 58 -0.05 14.17 -9.25
C GLY A 58 -0.95 13.00 -9.69
N PRO A 59 -0.36 11.80 -9.83
CA PRO A 59 -1.06 10.62 -10.34
C PRO A 59 -2.27 10.21 -9.50
N VAL A 60 -3.36 9.83 -10.17
CA VAL A 60 -4.59 9.27 -9.58
C VAL A 60 -4.76 7.84 -10.06
N SER A 61 -4.63 6.87 -9.17
CA SER A 61 -4.80 5.45 -9.49
C SER A 61 -6.26 5.03 -9.43
N LEU A 62 -6.82 4.59 -10.58
CA LEU A 62 -8.18 4.08 -10.75
C LEU A 62 -8.16 2.60 -11.13
N GLU A 63 -8.87 1.75 -10.39
CA GLU A 63 -8.79 0.30 -10.48
C GLU A 63 -9.86 -0.29 -11.41
N VAL A 64 -9.47 -1.21 -12.30
CA VAL A 64 -10.39 -2.02 -13.11
C VAL A 64 -11.08 -3.08 -12.25
N LYS A 65 -12.21 -3.63 -12.72
CA LYS A 65 -13.02 -4.63 -12.00
C LYS A 65 -12.97 -6.03 -12.59
N SER A 66 -12.63 -6.16 -13.88
CA SER A 66 -12.65 -7.44 -14.60
C SER A 66 -11.45 -8.32 -14.26
N GLN A 67 -11.54 -9.61 -14.57
CA GLN A 67 -10.52 -10.62 -14.28
C GLN A 67 -9.70 -11.04 -15.50
N GLY A 68 -10.32 -11.08 -16.69
CA GLY A 68 -9.64 -11.40 -17.94
C GLY A 68 -8.83 -10.24 -18.49
N ALA A 69 -7.67 -10.51 -19.09
CA ALA A 69 -6.81 -9.47 -19.65
C ALA A 69 -7.48 -8.60 -20.68
N LYS A 70 -8.29 -9.21 -21.58
CA LYS A 70 -8.99 -8.48 -22.63
C LYS A 70 -9.99 -7.48 -22.06
N GLU A 71 -10.80 -7.91 -21.11
CA GLU A 71 -11.80 -7.11 -20.42
C GLU A 71 -11.15 -5.99 -19.60
N MET A 72 -10.07 -6.30 -18.87
CA MET A 72 -9.30 -5.29 -18.13
C MET A 72 -8.72 -4.22 -19.04
N ILE A 73 -8.19 -4.59 -20.22
CA ILE A 73 -7.65 -3.64 -21.21
C ILE A 73 -8.74 -2.71 -21.73
N GLU A 74 -9.94 -3.22 -22.06
CA GLU A 74 -11.05 -2.40 -22.56
C GLU A 74 -11.59 -1.46 -21.46
N GLU A 75 -11.74 -1.95 -20.23
CA GLU A 75 -12.10 -1.12 -19.08
C GLU A 75 -11.06 -0.02 -18.82
N ALA A 76 -9.78 -0.37 -18.83
CA ALA A 76 -8.68 0.56 -18.66
C ALA A 76 -8.69 1.70 -19.67
N LYS A 77 -8.85 1.37 -20.97
CA LYS A 77 -8.98 2.38 -22.02
C LYS A 77 -10.19 3.30 -21.80
N LYS A 78 -11.34 2.72 -21.40
CA LYS A 78 -12.54 3.48 -21.12
C LYS A 78 -12.32 4.45 -19.97
N ILE A 79 -11.77 3.99 -18.85
CA ILE A 79 -11.44 4.84 -17.67
C ILE A 79 -10.44 5.92 -18.07
N TYR A 80 -9.36 5.55 -18.75
CA TYR A 80 -8.32 6.49 -19.17
C TYR A 80 -8.87 7.58 -20.09
N ASN A 81 -9.63 7.21 -21.14
CA ASN A 81 -10.23 8.17 -22.05
C ASN A 81 -11.28 9.06 -21.37
N MET A 82 -11.99 8.53 -20.38
CA MET A 82 -13.04 9.27 -19.67
C MET A 82 -12.46 10.32 -18.71
N PHE A 83 -11.31 10.08 -18.09
CA PHE A 83 -10.83 10.95 -17.02
C PHE A 83 -9.46 11.59 -17.26
N ASN A 84 -8.60 11.02 -18.11
CA ASN A 84 -7.24 11.54 -18.25
C ASN A 84 -7.20 12.97 -18.83
N HIS A 85 -8.20 13.36 -19.65
CA HIS A 85 -8.28 14.71 -20.21
C HIS A 85 -8.51 15.80 -19.15
N VAL A 86 -8.91 15.43 -17.91
CA VAL A 86 -9.19 16.39 -16.83
C VAL A 86 -7.89 17.05 -16.35
N ASN A 87 -6.86 16.26 -16.08
CA ASN A 87 -5.57 16.76 -15.58
C ASN A 87 -4.35 15.93 -16.04
N ASN A 88 -4.49 15.06 -17.03
CA ASN A 88 -3.44 14.18 -17.55
C ASN A 88 -2.74 13.34 -16.48
N ASN A 89 -3.46 12.93 -15.45
CA ASN A 89 -2.90 12.29 -14.25
C ASN A 89 -3.45 10.90 -13.93
N VAL A 90 -4.22 10.30 -14.83
CA VAL A 90 -4.83 8.98 -14.60
C VAL A 90 -3.82 7.86 -14.77
N VAL A 91 -3.73 6.99 -13.78
CA VAL A 91 -2.99 5.73 -13.79
C VAL A 91 -3.96 4.57 -13.59
N ILE A 92 -3.88 3.55 -14.43
CA ILE A 92 -4.80 2.41 -14.33
C ILE A 92 -4.24 1.36 -13.38
N LYS A 93 -5.01 1.06 -12.34
CA LYS A 93 -4.63 0.07 -11.32
C LYS A 93 -5.10 -1.31 -11.74
N ILE A 94 -4.15 -2.25 -11.87
CA ILE A 94 -4.37 -3.60 -12.40
C ILE A 94 -3.91 -4.64 -11.36
N PRO A 95 -4.79 -5.54 -10.89
CA PRO A 95 -4.37 -6.66 -10.06
C PRO A 95 -3.33 -7.53 -10.78
N VAL A 96 -2.20 -7.81 -10.13
CA VAL A 96 -1.10 -8.58 -10.74
C VAL A 96 -1.52 -10.00 -11.11
N ASN A 97 -2.39 -10.58 -10.32
CA ASN A 97 -3.02 -11.87 -10.52
C ASN A 97 -4.51 -11.78 -10.16
N THR A 98 -5.38 -12.22 -11.05
CA THR A 98 -6.83 -12.17 -10.92
C THR A 98 -7.47 -13.52 -10.66
N ALA A 99 -6.68 -14.61 -10.61
CA ALA A 99 -7.17 -15.95 -10.29
C ALA A 99 -7.78 -15.97 -8.88
N MET A 100 -8.97 -16.52 -8.77
CA MET A 100 -9.68 -16.73 -7.50
C MET A 100 -9.64 -18.19 -7.05
N GLN A 101 -9.21 -19.09 -7.93
CA GLN A 101 -9.07 -20.53 -7.70
C GLN A 101 -7.78 -21.03 -8.36
N ASP A 102 -7.25 -22.15 -7.88
CA ASP A 102 -5.94 -22.68 -8.30
C ASP A 102 -5.90 -23.16 -9.77
N ASP A 103 -7.06 -23.49 -10.34
CA ASP A 103 -7.22 -23.95 -11.72
C ASP A 103 -7.39 -22.81 -12.74
N GLN A 104 -7.41 -21.56 -12.31
CA GLN A 104 -7.55 -20.39 -13.18
C GLN A 104 -6.19 -19.87 -13.67
N GLU A 105 -6.21 -19.14 -14.80
CA GLU A 105 -5.00 -18.50 -15.35
C GLU A 105 -4.48 -17.39 -14.44
N ASN A 106 -3.19 -17.45 -14.13
CA ASN A 106 -2.52 -16.55 -13.18
C ASN A 106 -1.88 -15.31 -13.81
N TYR A 107 -1.83 -15.19 -15.14
CA TYR A 107 -1.04 -14.16 -15.84
C TYR A 107 -1.89 -13.07 -16.50
N GLU A 108 -3.18 -13.03 -16.27
CA GLU A 108 -4.09 -12.09 -16.92
C GLU A 108 -3.73 -10.63 -16.57
N GLY A 109 -3.42 -10.33 -15.31
CA GLY A 109 -2.94 -9.01 -14.91
C GLY A 109 -1.64 -8.59 -15.61
N ILE A 110 -0.68 -9.49 -15.70
CA ILE A 110 0.62 -9.25 -16.38
C ILE A 110 0.41 -8.99 -17.87
N LYS A 111 -0.46 -9.75 -18.55
CA LYS A 111 -0.83 -9.54 -19.95
C LYS A 111 -1.47 -8.16 -20.17
N ALA A 112 -2.38 -7.76 -19.28
CA ALA A 112 -3.06 -6.48 -19.34
C ALA A 112 -2.08 -5.30 -19.14
N ILE A 113 -1.22 -5.37 -18.12
CA ILE A 113 -0.17 -4.36 -17.84
C ILE A 113 0.67 -4.13 -19.10
N LYS A 114 1.26 -5.21 -19.66
CA LYS A 114 2.09 -5.10 -20.87
C LYS A 114 1.38 -4.38 -22.00
N LYS A 115 0.12 -4.75 -22.28
CA LYS A 115 -0.66 -4.17 -23.39
C LYS A 115 -1.05 -2.71 -23.18
N LEU A 116 -1.27 -2.30 -21.95
CA LEU A 116 -1.59 -0.91 -21.62
C LEU A 116 -0.34 -0.03 -21.71
N GLU A 117 0.77 -0.45 -21.16
CA GLU A 117 2.05 0.28 -21.22
C GLU A 117 2.55 0.42 -22.66
N GLU A 118 2.41 -0.60 -23.52
CA GLU A 118 2.69 -0.53 -24.97
C GLU A 118 1.85 0.55 -25.69
N LYS A 119 0.71 0.96 -25.11
CA LYS A 119 -0.17 2.00 -25.63
C LYS A 119 0.03 3.37 -24.98
N GLY A 120 1.02 3.50 -24.08
CA GLY A 120 1.26 4.73 -23.33
C GLY A 120 0.24 5.00 -22.23
N ILE A 121 -0.51 3.99 -21.79
CA ILE A 121 -1.43 4.07 -20.64
C ILE A 121 -0.68 3.58 -19.40
N PRO A 122 -0.32 4.47 -18.46
CA PRO A 122 0.46 4.09 -17.28
C PRO A 122 -0.34 3.17 -16.35
N THR A 123 0.35 2.17 -15.79
CA THR A 123 -0.28 1.16 -14.93
C THR A 123 0.33 1.13 -13.52
N ASN A 124 -0.51 0.80 -12.55
CA ASN A 124 -0.13 0.49 -11.17
C ASN A 124 -0.50 -0.96 -10.87
N ALA A 125 0.50 -1.85 -10.89
CA ALA A 125 0.29 -3.26 -10.55
C ALA A 125 -0.02 -3.39 -9.06
N THR A 126 -1.25 -3.81 -8.73
CA THR A 126 -1.73 -3.92 -7.34
C THR A 126 -1.85 -5.35 -6.85
N LEU A 127 -2.17 -5.50 -5.56
CA LEU A 127 -2.20 -6.79 -4.84
C LEU A 127 -0.86 -7.53 -4.90
N ILE A 128 0.22 -6.79 -4.87
CA ILE A 128 1.57 -7.36 -4.79
C ILE A 128 1.83 -7.86 -3.35
N MET A 129 2.03 -9.15 -3.21
CA MET A 129 2.28 -9.81 -1.92
C MET A 129 3.68 -10.43 -1.85
N SER A 130 4.44 -10.44 -2.97
CA SER A 130 5.78 -10.99 -3.01
C SER A 130 6.71 -10.21 -3.94
N PRO A 131 8.04 -10.27 -3.71
CA PRO A 131 9.02 -9.67 -4.62
C PRO A 131 8.96 -10.22 -6.05
N ASN A 132 8.62 -11.50 -6.21
CA ASN A 132 8.49 -12.13 -7.53
C ASN A 132 7.37 -11.52 -8.35
N GLN A 133 6.20 -11.25 -7.74
CA GLN A 133 5.09 -10.56 -8.40
C GLN A 133 5.49 -9.16 -8.85
N ALA A 134 6.18 -8.39 -8.00
CA ALA A 134 6.66 -7.06 -8.35
C ALA A 134 7.65 -7.09 -9.52
N MET A 135 8.58 -8.05 -9.51
CA MET A 135 9.55 -8.24 -10.59
C MET A 135 8.87 -8.57 -11.92
N LEU A 136 7.88 -9.46 -11.93
CA LEU A 136 7.13 -9.79 -13.14
C LEU A 136 6.35 -8.59 -13.69
N ALA A 137 5.70 -7.82 -12.81
CA ALA A 137 5.00 -6.59 -13.21
C ALA A 137 5.97 -5.55 -13.80
N ALA A 138 7.13 -5.34 -13.18
CA ALA A 138 8.17 -4.45 -13.69
C ALA A 138 8.72 -4.91 -15.05
N LYS A 139 8.92 -6.23 -15.24
CA LYS A 139 9.31 -6.82 -16.54
C LYS A 139 8.25 -6.64 -17.61
N ALA A 140 6.96 -6.59 -17.24
CA ALA A 140 5.87 -6.29 -18.16
C ALA A 140 5.78 -4.79 -18.51
N GLY A 141 6.56 -3.94 -17.83
CA GLY A 141 6.66 -2.50 -18.09
C GLY A 141 5.82 -1.63 -17.16
N ALA A 142 5.24 -2.17 -16.08
CA ALA A 142 4.43 -1.41 -15.15
C ALA A 142 5.12 -0.11 -14.71
N THR A 143 4.40 1.01 -14.76
CA THR A 143 4.88 2.30 -14.26
C THR A 143 5.06 2.25 -12.75
N TYR A 144 4.11 1.63 -12.03
CA TYR A 144 4.14 1.45 -10.58
C TYR A 144 3.85 0.01 -10.17
N VAL A 145 4.38 -0.38 -9.00
CA VAL A 145 3.98 -1.60 -8.27
C VAL A 145 3.58 -1.24 -6.84
N SER A 146 2.47 -1.80 -6.38
CA SER A 146 1.91 -1.54 -5.04
C SER A 146 2.00 -2.78 -4.15
N PRO A 147 3.11 -3.02 -3.43
CA PRO A 147 3.19 -4.05 -2.39
C PRO A 147 2.33 -3.68 -1.17
N PHE A 148 1.61 -4.66 -0.63
CA PHE A 148 0.61 -4.47 0.42
C PHE A 148 1.13 -4.85 1.80
N LEU A 149 1.79 -3.90 2.48
CA LEU A 149 2.45 -4.13 3.77
C LEU A 149 1.50 -4.70 4.84
N GLY A 150 0.44 -3.97 5.15
CA GLY A 150 -0.45 -4.34 6.25
C GLY A 150 -1.15 -5.67 6.05
N ARG A 151 -1.49 -6.05 4.81
CA ARG A 151 -2.07 -7.38 4.53
C ARG A 151 -1.05 -8.49 4.73
N ILE A 152 0.21 -8.27 4.40
CA ILE A 152 1.29 -9.23 4.64
C ILE A 152 1.52 -9.38 6.14
N ASP A 153 1.54 -8.29 6.89
CA ASP A 153 1.67 -8.31 8.34
C ASP A 153 0.52 -9.09 9.00
N ASP A 154 -0.72 -8.85 8.56
CA ASP A 154 -1.90 -9.60 9.04
C ASP A 154 -1.77 -11.09 8.71
N TYR A 155 -1.36 -11.43 7.48
CA TYR A 155 -1.14 -12.81 7.06
C TYR A 155 -0.09 -13.52 7.94
N ILE A 156 1.04 -12.87 8.21
CA ILE A 156 2.10 -13.43 9.05
C ILE A 156 1.59 -13.66 10.48
N ARG A 157 0.86 -12.70 11.06
CA ARG A 157 0.26 -12.86 12.40
C ARG A 157 -0.67 -14.07 12.46
N VAL A 158 -1.57 -14.20 11.48
CA VAL A 158 -2.50 -15.34 11.41
C VAL A 158 -1.77 -16.66 11.27
N LYS A 159 -0.73 -16.75 10.44
CA LYS A 159 0.13 -17.94 10.31
C LYS A 159 0.88 -18.26 11.61
N MET A 160 1.19 -17.25 12.42
CA MET A 160 1.74 -17.47 13.77
C MET A 160 0.66 -17.86 14.81
N GLY A 161 -0.60 -17.97 14.41
CA GLY A 161 -1.72 -18.38 15.26
C GLY A 161 -2.39 -17.24 16.02
N LEU A 162 -2.06 -15.99 15.71
CA LEU A 162 -2.73 -14.83 16.29
C LEU A 162 -4.08 -14.57 15.59
N LYS A 163 -5.08 -14.12 16.34
CA LYS A 163 -6.46 -13.94 15.86
C LYS A 163 -6.77 -12.44 15.71
N PRO A 164 -7.21 -11.98 14.50
CA PRO A 164 -7.69 -10.62 14.30
C PRO A 164 -8.85 -10.27 15.26
N GLY A 165 -8.88 -9.04 15.75
CA GLY A 165 -9.90 -8.54 16.68
C GLY A 165 -9.80 -9.08 18.11
N LYS A 166 -8.85 -9.99 18.38
CA LYS A 166 -8.56 -10.53 19.71
C LYS A 166 -7.12 -10.26 20.13
N ASP A 167 -6.17 -10.69 19.32
CA ASP A 167 -4.74 -10.62 19.63
C ASP A 167 -4.07 -9.43 18.93
N PHE A 168 -4.68 -8.88 17.91
CA PHE A 168 -4.27 -7.66 17.22
C PHE A 168 -5.41 -7.02 16.45
N ASP A 169 -5.34 -5.69 16.28
CA ASP A 169 -6.22 -4.89 15.45
C ASP A 169 -5.51 -4.42 14.17
N LYS A 170 -6.28 -3.92 13.21
CA LYS A 170 -5.79 -3.48 11.90
C LYS A 170 -4.64 -2.46 11.98
N GLY A 171 -4.63 -1.56 12.97
CA GLY A 171 -3.60 -0.53 13.19
C GLY A 171 -2.46 -0.97 14.10
N SER A 172 -2.52 -2.17 14.68
CA SER A 172 -1.53 -2.65 15.64
C SER A 172 -0.13 -2.68 15.04
N TYR A 173 0.82 -2.19 15.83
CA TYR A 173 2.23 -2.24 15.49
C TYR A 173 2.70 -3.70 15.25
N PHE A 174 3.52 -3.88 14.20
CA PHE A 174 4.10 -5.17 13.87
C PHE A 174 5.48 -5.32 14.53
N ASP A 175 5.58 -6.17 15.54
CA ASP A 175 6.84 -6.48 16.21
C ASP A 175 7.54 -7.67 15.56
N GLU A 176 8.45 -7.37 14.64
CA GLU A 176 9.23 -8.38 13.90
C GLU A 176 10.04 -9.29 14.83
N LYS A 177 10.59 -8.75 15.92
CA LYS A 177 11.43 -9.50 16.87
C LYS A 177 10.59 -10.47 17.69
N LEU A 178 9.41 -10.06 18.14
CA LEU A 178 8.48 -10.92 18.86
C LEU A 178 7.99 -12.06 17.97
N LEU A 179 7.58 -11.75 16.75
CA LEU A 179 7.07 -12.75 15.81
C LEU A 179 8.15 -13.75 15.38
N GLU A 180 9.40 -13.31 15.26
CA GLU A 180 10.52 -14.22 14.99
C GLU A 180 10.76 -15.21 16.15
N LYS A 181 10.64 -14.77 17.40
CA LYS A 181 10.70 -15.69 18.56
C LYS A 181 9.60 -16.73 18.50
N ILE A 182 8.35 -16.32 18.27
CA ILE A 182 7.20 -17.23 18.13
C ILE A 182 7.45 -18.23 16.99
N ARG A 183 7.95 -17.76 15.85
CA ARG A 183 8.29 -18.60 14.70
C ARG A 183 9.33 -19.67 15.04
N ILE A 184 10.40 -19.28 15.74
CA ILE A 184 11.46 -20.22 16.17
C ILE A 184 10.90 -21.28 17.12
N GLU A 185 10.07 -20.90 18.07
CA GLU A 185 9.45 -21.85 19.02
C GLU A 185 8.54 -22.86 18.30
N LYS A 186 7.66 -22.37 17.41
CA LYS A 186 6.82 -23.26 16.59
C LYS A 186 7.61 -24.24 15.74
N LYS A 187 8.67 -23.77 15.08
CA LYS A 187 9.57 -24.66 14.32
C LYS A 187 10.18 -25.74 15.22
N ARG A 188 10.63 -25.36 16.40
CA ARG A 188 11.21 -26.33 17.37
C ARG A 188 10.20 -27.39 17.80
N GLU A 189 8.94 -27.01 18.00
CA GLU A 189 7.87 -27.95 18.36
C GLU A 189 7.63 -28.95 17.22
N ILE A 190 7.44 -28.49 16.00
CA ILE A 190 7.22 -29.35 14.82
C ILE A 190 8.42 -30.27 14.59
N ILE A 191 9.64 -29.74 14.65
CA ILE A 191 10.86 -30.55 14.49
C ILE A 191 10.93 -31.64 15.54
N LYS A 192 10.56 -31.37 16.81
CA LYS A 192 10.52 -32.39 17.86
C LYS A 192 9.48 -33.48 17.59
N GLU A 193 8.34 -33.13 17.00
CA GLU A 193 7.32 -34.10 16.58
C GLU A 193 7.87 -34.99 15.44
N GLU A 194 8.38 -34.38 14.35
CA GLU A 194 8.87 -35.09 13.15
C GLU A 194 10.08 -36.00 13.45
N ILE A 195 11.01 -35.58 14.35
CA ILE A 195 12.18 -36.39 14.72
C ILE A 195 11.73 -37.69 15.44
N LYS A 196 10.61 -37.68 16.16
CA LYS A 196 10.07 -38.87 16.81
C LYS A 196 9.47 -39.87 15.81
N GLU A 197 8.97 -39.41 14.69
CA GLU A 197 8.33 -40.23 13.66
C GLU A 197 9.33 -40.67 12.59
N ASP A 198 9.86 -39.71 11.85
CA ASP A 198 10.85 -39.91 10.78
C ASP A 198 11.58 -38.60 10.47
N ILE A 199 12.87 -38.56 10.75
CA ILE A 199 13.71 -37.37 10.55
C ILE A 199 13.72 -36.90 9.09
N GLY A 200 13.50 -37.79 8.12
CA GLY A 200 13.42 -37.44 6.69
C GLY A 200 12.23 -36.55 6.33
N ARG A 201 11.17 -36.56 7.14
CA ARG A 201 9.96 -35.76 6.92
C ARG A 201 10.15 -34.27 7.20
N ILE A 202 11.18 -33.87 7.96
CA ILE A 202 11.46 -32.47 8.30
C ILE A 202 11.53 -31.59 7.04
N TYR A 203 12.10 -32.08 5.94
CA TYR A 203 12.28 -31.32 4.70
C TYR A 203 11.00 -31.22 3.85
N VAL A 204 10.03 -32.09 4.06
CA VAL A 204 8.78 -32.14 3.27
C VAL A 204 7.57 -31.66 4.05
N ASP A 205 7.69 -31.40 5.38
CA ASP A 205 6.59 -30.89 6.20
C ASP A 205 6.16 -29.49 5.74
N GLU A 206 4.92 -29.39 5.28
CA GLU A 206 4.35 -28.13 4.77
C GLU A 206 4.29 -27.05 5.84
N ARG A 207 4.09 -27.42 7.13
CA ARG A 207 4.10 -26.46 8.26
C ARG A 207 5.47 -25.81 8.41
N LEU A 208 6.55 -26.58 8.25
CA LEU A 208 7.92 -26.08 8.29
C LEU A 208 8.26 -25.25 7.06
N LYS A 209 7.80 -25.63 5.87
CA LYS A 209 7.94 -24.82 4.65
C LYS A 209 7.26 -23.46 4.79
N GLU A 210 6.02 -23.43 5.28
CA GLU A 210 5.28 -22.19 5.52
C GLU A 210 5.98 -21.27 6.53
N LEU A 211 6.48 -21.84 7.65
CA LEU A 211 7.23 -21.09 8.67
C LEU A 211 8.64 -20.68 8.22
N SER A 212 9.15 -21.30 7.15
CA SER A 212 10.48 -20.99 6.57
C SER A 212 10.43 -19.91 5.50
N ALA A 213 9.24 -19.37 5.19
CA ALA A 213 9.12 -18.24 4.25
C ALA A 213 10.08 -17.12 4.65
N ASP A 214 10.89 -16.67 3.66
CA ASP A 214 11.95 -15.68 3.87
C ASP A 214 11.43 -14.23 4.03
N ILE A 215 10.12 -14.05 4.16
CA ILE A 215 9.47 -12.76 4.37
C ILE A 215 9.18 -12.59 5.86
N LYS A 216 9.74 -11.52 6.44
CA LYS A 216 9.65 -11.25 7.88
C LYS A 216 8.51 -10.30 8.23
N SER A 217 8.19 -9.36 7.33
CA SER A 217 7.15 -8.35 7.48
C SER A 217 6.74 -7.77 6.13
N GLY A 218 5.67 -6.97 6.09
CA GLY A 218 5.31 -6.21 4.91
C GLY A 218 6.40 -5.22 4.49
N VAL A 219 7.07 -4.59 5.46
CA VAL A 219 8.23 -3.71 5.20
C VAL A 219 9.38 -4.50 4.57
N ASP A 220 9.62 -5.74 4.99
CA ASP A 220 10.66 -6.60 4.41
C ASP A 220 10.38 -6.94 2.94
N VAL A 221 9.11 -7.11 2.54
CA VAL A 221 8.73 -7.27 1.13
C VAL A 221 9.15 -6.05 0.31
N VAL A 222 8.82 -4.83 0.80
CA VAL A 222 9.20 -3.59 0.12
C VAL A 222 10.71 -3.45 0.02
N ARG A 223 11.45 -3.77 1.08
CA ARG A 223 12.93 -3.76 1.11
C ARG A 223 13.53 -4.70 0.04
N LYS A 224 13.00 -5.91 -0.07
CA LYS A 224 13.45 -6.88 -1.08
C LYS A 224 13.14 -6.43 -2.50
N ILE A 225 11.93 -5.88 -2.74
CA ILE A 225 11.55 -5.32 -4.04
C ILE A 225 12.51 -4.16 -4.40
N LYS A 226 12.74 -3.22 -3.49
CA LYS A 226 13.64 -2.07 -3.71
C LYS A 226 15.03 -2.53 -4.10
N LYS A 227 15.60 -3.48 -3.35
CA LYS A 227 16.92 -4.05 -3.66
C LYS A 227 16.97 -4.72 -5.03
N ILE A 228 15.93 -5.47 -5.41
CA ILE A 228 15.85 -6.10 -6.75
C ILE A 228 15.78 -5.02 -7.83
N PHE A 229 14.94 -4.00 -7.64
CA PHE A 229 14.77 -2.93 -8.64
C PHE A 229 16.05 -2.13 -8.84
N GLU A 230 16.78 -1.83 -7.80
CA GLU A 230 18.10 -1.17 -7.86
C GLU A 230 19.15 -2.03 -8.58
N ASN A 231 19.25 -3.32 -8.23
CA ASN A 231 20.21 -4.25 -8.84
C ASN A 231 20.02 -4.36 -10.36
N TYR A 232 18.78 -4.36 -10.83
CA TYR A 232 18.45 -4.53 -12.25
C TYR A 232 18.04 -3.22 -12.94
N LYS A 233 18.10 -2.08 -12.22
CA LYS A 233 17.80 -0.74 -12.73
C LYS A 233 16.40 -0.65 -13.37
N PHE A 234 15.41 -1.27 -12.74
CA PHE A 234 14.02 -1.09 -13.15
C PHE A 234 13.60 0.38 -12.98
N LYS A 235 12.86 0.90 -13.97
CA LYS A 235 12.30 2.26 -13.92
C LYS A 235 10.97 2.33 -13.15
N THR A 236 10.38 1.18 -12.88
CA THR A 236 9.12 1.04 -12.14
C THR A 236 9.28 1.59 -10.72
N GLU A 237 8.42 2.51 -10.31
CA GLU A 237 8.41 3.07 -8.95
C GLU A 237 7.59 2.17 -7.99
N ILE A 238 8.01 2.12 -6.74
CA ILE A 238 7.37 1.32 -5.68
C ILE A 238 6.43 2.23 -4.89
N ILE A 239 5.13 1.90 -4.89
CA ILE A 239 4.12 2.51 -4.01
C ILE A 239 3.91 1.58 -2.82
N ALA A 240 4.53 1.86 -1.69
CA ALA A 240 4.26 1.14 -0.45
C ALA A 240 2.78 1.36 -0.06
N ALA A 241 1.98 0.30 -0.10
CA ALA A 241 0.53 0.36 0.03
C ALA A 241 0.00 -0.45 1.22
N SER A 242 -1.28 -0.25 1.57
CA SER A 242 -1.89 -0.88 2.75
C SER A 242 -1.18 -0.51 4.06
N ILE A 243 -0.68 0.70 4.13
CA ILE A 243 -0.07 1.28 5.34
C ILE A 243 -1.15 1.44 6.42
N ARG A 244 -0.82 1.19 7.67
CA ARG A 244 -1.74 1.12 8.80
C ARG A 244 -1.41 2.08 9.95
N ASN A 245 -0.18 2.60 10.03
CA ASN A 245 0.29 3.48 11.09
C ASN A 245 1.50 4.30 10.64
N ALA A 246 1.78 5.38 11.37
CA ALA A 246 2.87 6.32 11.08
C ALA A 246 4.27 5.65 11.11
N ARG A 247 4.44 4.59 11.91
CA ARG A 247 5.71 3.87 11.96
C ARG A 247 6.03 3.15 10.65
N GLN A 248 5.04 2.50 10.03
CA GLN A 248 5.25 1.88 8.72
C GLN A 248 5.64 2.92 7.65
N VAL A 249 5.11 4.16 7.72
CA VAL A 249 5.52 5.25 6.83
C VAL A 249 7.01 5.57 6.99
N MET A 250 7.46 5.72 8.23
CA MET A 250 8.88 5.97 8.54
C MET A 250 9.76 4.82 8.04
N GLU A 251 9.38 3.57 8.29
CA GLU A 251 10.14 2.38 7.90
C GLU A 251 10.26 2.24 6.37
N VAL A 252 9.19 2.52 5.61
CA VAL A 252 9.27 2.47 4.14
C VAL A 252 10.04 3.66 3.55
N ALA A 253 9.99 4.81 4.19
CA ALA A 253 10.80 5.97 3.81
C ALA A 253 12.30 5.69 4.04
N GLU A 254 12.65 5.07 5.18
CA GLU A 254 14.03 4.70 5.53
C GLU A 254 14.65 3.71 4.54
N ILE A 255 13.88 2.74 4.05
CA ILE A 255 14.35 1.79 3.04
C ILE A 255 14.33 2.33 1.61
N GLY A 256 13.91 3.58 1.41
CA GLY A 256 13.94 4.24 0.12
C GLY A 256 12.82 3.82 -0.84
N ALA A 257 11.63 3.47 -0.34
CA ALA A 257 10.45 3.35 -1.20
C ALA A 257 10.20 4.67 -1.94
N ASP A 258 9.84 4.60 -3.21
CA ASP A 258 9.68 5.80 -4.03
C ASP A 258 8.46 6.62 -3.57
N ILE A 259 7.38 5.91 -3.22
CA ILE A 259 6.09 6.46 -2.83
C ILE A 259 5.54 5.68 -1.62
N ALA A 260 4.89 6.37 -0.69
CA ALA A 260 4.05 5.79 0.35
C ALA A 260 2.61 6.25 0.14
N THR A 261 1.66 5.32 -0.03
CA THR A 261 0.23 5.68 -0.07
C THR A 261 -0.40 5.44 1.30
N ILE A 262 -0.89 6.52 1.90
CA ILE A 262 -1.13 6.63 3.34
C ILE A 262 -2.60 7.01 3.56
N PRO A 263 -3.35 6.29 4.44
CA PRO A 263 -4.68 6.72 4.86
C PRO A 263 -4.66 8.09 5.53
N PHE A 264 -5.75 8.86 5.40
CA PHE A 264 -5.85 10.23 5.91
C PHE A 264 -5.57 10.32 7.42
N ASP A 265 -6.17 9.45 8.21
CA ASP A 265 -6.00 9.36 9.66
C ASP A 265 -4.54 9.07 10.08
N VAL A 266 -3.81 8.30 9.28
CA VAL A 266 -2.39 8.02 9.50
C VAL A 266 -1.54 9.26 9.17
N ILE A 267 -1.89 10.02 8.13
CA ILE A 267 -1.21 11.29 7.83
C ILE A 267 -1.37 12.28 9.00
N GLU A 268 -2.59 12.39 9.55
CA GLU A 268 -2.85 13.22 10.74
C GLU A 268 -2.06 12.75 11.97
N GLU A 269 -1.82 11.44 12.11
CA GLU A 269 -1.02 10.88 13.20
C GLU A 269 0.45 11.26 13.09
N MET A 270 1.01 11.38 11.86
CA MET A 270 2.43 11.60 11.62
C MET A 270 2.99 12.89 12.24
N VAL A 271 2.17 13.92 12.40
CA VAL A 271 2.59 15.19 13.04
C VAL A 271 2.46 15.18 14.56
N LYS A 272 1.79 14.18 15.15
CA LYS A 272 1.50 14.13 16.58
C LYS A 272 2.70 13.58 17.35
N HIS A 273 3.23 14.38 18.28
CA HIS A 273 4.27 13.92 19.19
C HIS A 273 4.16 14.62 20.54
N TYR A 274 4.22 13.85 21.62
CA TYR A 274 4.11 14.38 22.98
C TYR A 274 5.11 15.52 23.27
N LYS A 275 6.37 15.36 22.88
CA LYS A 275 7.41 16.36 23.11
C LYS A 275 7.19 17.65 22.31
N THR A 276 6.58 17.57 21.13
CA THR A 276 6.19 18.77 20.37
C THR A 276 5.12 19.56 21.12
N GLN A 277 4.11 18.88 21.66
CA GLN A 277 3.06 19.51 22.46
C GLN A 277 3.61 20.11 23.76
N GLU A 278 4.54 19.41 24.44
CA GLU A 278 5.22 19.90 25.62
C GLU A 278 6.05 21.16 25.29
N GLY A 279 6.82 21.10 24.19
CA GLY A 279 7.60 22.24 23.70
C GLY A 279 6.73 23.45 23.41
N MET A 280 5.60 23.28 22.71
CA MET A 280 4.68 24.37 22.43
C MET A 280 4.12 25.00 23.70
N ARG A 281 3.71 24.18 24.69
CA ARG A 281 3.25 24.71 25.99
C ARG A 281 4.33 25.51 26.71
N ASN A 282 5.60 25.07 26.66
CA ASN A 282 6.70 25.78 27.29
C ASN A 282 7.01 27.09 26.56
N PHE A 283 7.18 27.05 25.24
CA PHE A 283 7.44 28.25 24.44
C PHE A 283 6.36 29.31 24.59
N THR A 284 5.07 28.89 24.63
CA THR A 284 3.98 29.84 24.85
C THR A 284 4.05 30.52 26.21
N LYS A 285 4.50 29.81 27.26
CA LYS A 285 4.66 30.39 28.60
C LYS A 285 5.85 31.36 28.68
N ASP A 286 6.86 31.14 27.86
CA ASP A 286 8.10 31.93 27.87
C ASP A 286 8.02 33.18 26.98
N ILE A 287 6.87 33.46 26.35
CA ILE A 287 6.63 34.67 25.58
C ILE A 287 6.60 35.87 26.55
N ILE A 288 7.51 36.83 26.35
CA ILE A 288 7.58 38.05 27.13
C ILE A 288 6.82 39.19 26.45
N PRO A 289 6.31 40.20 27.22
CA PRO A 289 5.52 41.30 26.66
C PRO A 289 6.25 42.09 25.56
N GLU A 290 7.56 42.23 25.64
CA GLU A 290 8.39 42.91 24.64
C GLU A 290 8.36 42.16 23.28
N TYR A 291 8.28 40.81 23.29
CA TYR A 291 8.18 40.00 22.09
C TYR A 291 6.76 40.10 21.49
N GLU A 292 5.71 40.14 22.31
CA GLU A 292 4.33 40.30 21.82
C GLU A 292 4.09 41.63 21.07
N VAL A 293 4.84 42.69 21.38
CA VAL A 293 4.74 43.99 20.70
C VAL A 293 4.99 43.87 19.21
N LEU A 294 5.86 42.94 18.78
CA LEU A 294 6.16 42.72 17.37
C LEU A 294 4.93 42.27 16.55
N PHE A 295 3.89 41.74 17.18
CA PHE A 295 2.68 41.19 16.56
C PHE A 295 1.44 42.05 16.78
N LYS A 296 1.51 43.10 17.58
CA LYS A 296 0.44 44.08 17.73
C LYS A 296 0.47 45.04 16.53
N LYS A 297 -0.61 45.00 15.73
CA LYS A 297 -0.86 45.97 14.63
C LYS A 297 -1.21 47.32 15.17
#